data_0ecef68c5a5662f8e15ed4263eaecfb2
#
_entry.id   0ecef68c5a5662f8e15ed4263eaecfb2
#
_cell.length_a   1.000
_cell.length_b   1.000
_cell.length_c   1.000
_cell.angle_alpha   90.00
_cell.angle_beta   90.00
_cell.angle_gamma   90.00
#
_symmetry.space_group_name_H-M   'P 1'
#
loop_
_entity.id
_entity.type
_entity.pdbx_description
1 polymer ?
#
loop_
_entity_poly.entity_id
_entity_poly.type
_entity_poly.pdbx_seq_one_letter_code
_entity_poly.pdbx_strand_id
1 'polypeptide(L)'
;MVTRVIINADDFGYSHSVNYGIVDAHVQGILTSTTLMANMPSFEHAVQLKKNLPQLGVGVHLVLTCGKPLLTELTYIVDEAGFFHPQRYYQADAASVIMNSAFIEELRAEWTAQIDKVYAVGITPTHLDGHHHMFITFPQTQTLTFELAEKYGLPIRVDGQRLDRMNVPRNIPHVAYFEARFDEVGFDALRLNDDLKATYYRDLLLKMKDYETVEIMTHPAYIGKEVMEGSFWNLQRMYVLDELINSTFSAQMKRDDAFELITYDWLKE
;
A
#
# COMPACT_ATOMS: atom_id res chain seq x y z
N MET A 1 10.95 13.82 21.05
CA MET A 1 9.65 13.67 20.39
C MET A 1 9.54 12.21 20.02
N VAL A 2 8.40 11.58 20.27
CA VAL A 2 8.16 10.19 19.83
C VAL A 2 7.69 10.25 18.40
N THR A 3 8.32 9.48 17.50
CA THR A 3 7.87 9.34 16.10
C THR A 3 6.87 8.20 16.00
N ARG A 4 5.69 8.48 15.47
CA ARG A 4 4.67 7.49 15.21
C ARG A 4 4.89 6.83 13.86
N VAL A 5 4.89 5.50 13.85
CA VAL A 5 5.27 4.72 12.68
C VAL A 5 4.17 3.75 12.30
N ILE A 6 3.71 3.86 11.07
CA ILE A 6 2.83 2.90 10.43
C ILE A 6 3.70 1.99 9.56
N ILE A 7 3.66 0.69 9.80
CA ILE A 7 4.27 -0.30 8.90
C ILE A 7 3.14 -0.89 8.08
N ASN A 8 3.04 -0.47 6.81
CA ASN A 8 1.96 -0.90 5.91
C ASN A 8 2.44 -1.94 4.91
N ALA A 9 1.69 -3.01 4.76
CA ALA A 9 1.86 -3.99 3.70
C ALA A 9 0.83 -3.78 2.60
N ASP A 10 1.29 -3.55 1.39
CA ASP A 10 0.45 -3.46 0.22
C ASP A 10 0.03 -4.86 -0.28
N ASP A 11 -0.99 -4.92 -1.15
CA ASP A 11 -1.42 -6.11 -1.91
C ASP A 11 -2.18 -7.19 -1.10
N PHE A 12 -2.77 -6.90 0.07
CA PHE A 12 -3.65 -7.86 0.76
C PHE A 12 -4.82 -8.24 -0.17
N GLY A 13 -5.11 -9.52 -0.32
CA GLY A 13 -6.10 -10.03 -1.27
C GLY A 13 -5.54 -10.43 -2.64
N TYR A 14 -4.27 -10.13 -2.94
CA TYR A 14 -3.64 -10.49 -4.22
C TYR A 14 -3.59 -12.02 -4.42
N SER A 15 -3.04 -12.75 -3.45
CA SER A 15 -2.97 -14.22 -3.44
C SER A 15 -2.98 -14.76 -2.02
N HIS A 16 -3.21 -16.07 -1.87
CA HIS A 16 -3.10 -16.71 -0.56
C HIS A 16 -1.71 -16.56 0.06
N SER A 17 -0.65 -16.67 -0.75
CA SER A 17 0.73 -16.55 -0.26
C SER A 17 1.06 -15.14 0.22
N VAL A 18 0.56 -14.10 -0.46
CA VAL A 18 0.64 -12.70 0.01
C VAL A 18 -0.13 -12.54 1.31
N ASN A 19 -1.36 -13.02 1.36
CA ASN A 19 -2.21 -12.90 2.54
C ASN A 19 -1.57 -13.52 3.78
N TYR A 20 -1.01 -14.73 3.68
CA TYR A 20 -0.31 -15.36 4.81
C TYR A 20 0.97 -14.62 5.20
N GLY A 21 1.74 -14.11 4.24
CA GLY A 21 2.94 -13.31 4.54
C GLY A 21 2.59 -12.03 5.32
N ILE A 22 1.51 -11.34 4.95
CA ILE A 22 1.02 -10.17 5.67
C ILE A 22 0.56 -10.53 7.10
N VAL A 23 -0.18 -11.62 7.25
CA VAL A 23 -0.62 -12.10 8.56
C VAL A 23 0.56 -12.42 9.46
N ASP A 24 1.55 -13.15 8.97
CA ASP A 24 2.74 -13.50 9.77
C ASP A 24 3.60 -12.27 10.09
N ALA A 25 3.73 -11.32 9.16
CA ALA A 25 4.41 -10.06 9.42
C ALA A 25 3.72 -9.24 10.53
N HIS A 26 2.38 -9.33 10.65
CA HIS A 26 1.62 -8.70 11.72
C HIS A 26 1.74 -9.47 13.05
N VAL A 27 1.53 -10.77 13.03
CA VAL A 27 1.46 -11.59 14.25
C VAL A 27 2.83 -11.78 14.91
N GLN A 28 3.88 -11.96 14.09
CA GLN A 28 5.23 -12.25 14.56
C GLN A 28 6.18 -11.05 14.48
N GLY A 29 5.90 -10.12 13.57
CA GLY A 29 6.75 -8.98 13.21
C GLY A 29 6.32 -7.65 13.81
N ILE A 30 6.48 -6.61 13.00
CA ILE A 30 6.17 -5.20 13.33
C ILE A 30 5.07 -4.59 12.46
N LEU A 31 4.44 -5.36 11.58
CA LEU A 31 3.41 -4.85 10.68
C LEU A 31 2.17 -4.39 11.46
N THR A 32 1.73 -3.16 11.23
CA THR A 32 0.56 -2.59 11.92
C THR A 32 -0.64 -2.39 10.98
N SER A 33 -0.38 -2.27 9.68
CA SER A 33 -1.38 -1.89 8.69
C SER A 33 -1.20 -2.68 7.40
N THR A 34 -2.28 -2.79 6.63
CA THR A 34 -2.26 -3.36 5.27
C THR A 34 -3.33 -2.71 4.41
N THR A 35 -3.24 -2.86 3.09
CA THR A 35 -4.25 -2.37 2.16
C THR A 35 -4.79 -3.47 1.27
N LEU A 36 -6.13 -3.56 1.21
CA LEU A 36 -6.90 -4.65 0.64
C LEU A 36 -7.31 -4.34 -0.80
N MET A 37 -6.94 -5.24 -1.71
CA MET A 37 -7.30 -5.20 -3.15
C MET A 37 -8.66 -5.84 -3.36
N ALA A 38 -9.71 -5.04 -3.52
CA ALA A 38 -11.09 -5.49 -3.59
C ALA A 38 -11.42 -6.34 -4.86
N ASN A 39 -10.66 -6.16 -5.92
CA ASN A 39 -10.86 -6.84 -7.20
C ASN A 39 -10.07 -8.15 -7.37
N MET A 40 -9.18 -8.48 -6.43
CA MET A 40 -8.27 -9.62 -6.59
C MET A 40 -8.87 -10.95 -6.13
N PRO A 41 -8.41 -12.10 -6.70
CA PRO A 41 -9.01 -13.41 -6.45
C PRO A 41 -9.00 -13.88 -5.02
N SER A 42 -8.03 -13.43 -4.20
CA SER A 42 -7.91 -13.84 -2.80
C SER A 42 -8.49 -12.84 -1.82
N PHE A 43 -9.38 -11.94 -2.28
CA PHE A 43 -10.08 -10.98 -1.44
C PHE A 43 -10.85 -11.64 -0.29
N GLU A 44 -11.70 -12.63 -0.58
CA GLU A 44 -12.49 -13.32 0.45
C GLU A 44 -11.62 -14.05 1.48
N HIS A 45 -10.50 -14.61 1.03
CA HIS A 45 -9.52 -15.22 1.93
C HIS A 45 -8.89 -14.19 2.86
N ALA A 46 -8.53 -13.01 2.35
CA ALA A 46 -8.02 -11.90 3.16
C ALA A 46 -9.04 -11.44 4.21
N VAL A 47 -10.30 -11.29 3.81
CA VAL A 47 -11.42 -10.94 4.70
C VAL A 47 -11.59 -11.96 5.84
N GLN A 48 -11.49 -13.27 5.55
CA GLN A 48 -11.59 -14.29 6.60
C GLN A 48 -10.40 -14.21 7.59
N LEU A 49 -9.19 -13.98 7.10
CA LEU A 49 -8.02 -13.82 7.96
C LEU A 49 -8.14 -12.59 8.86
N LYS A 50 -8.60 -11.45 8.33
CA LYS A 50 -8.78 -10.20 9.08
C LYS A 50 -9.72 -10.36 10.29
N LYS A 51 -10.73 -11.22 10.22
CA LYS A 51 -11.67 -11.46 11.35
C LYS A 51 -10.97 -11.85 12.65
N ASN A 52 -9.82 -12.52 12.55
CA ASN A 52 -9.03 -12.97 13.69
C ASN A 52 -7.90 -12.00 14.08
N LEU A 53 -7.79 -10.86 13.42
CA LEU A 53 -6.72 -9.89 13.59
C LEU A 53 -7.29 -8.49 13.86
N PRO A 54 -7.97 -8.26 15.00
CA PRO A 54 -8.64 -6.99 15.27
C PRO A 54 -7.67 -5.79 15.26
N GLN A 55 -6.42 -6.00 15.65
CA GLN A 55 -5.39 -4.96 15.74
C GLN A 55 -4.75 -4.58 14.39
N LEU A 56 -4.93 -5.38 13.34
CA LEU A 56 -4.40 -5.05 12.01
C LEU A 56 -5.28 -3.96 11.38
N GLY A 57 -4.72 -2.77 11.14
CA GLY A 57 -5.39 -1.74 10.34
C GLY A 57 -5.54 -2.20 8.89
N VAL A 58 -6.70 -1.97 8.28
CA VAL A 58 -6.92 -2.35 6.87
C VAL A 58 -7.46 -1.16 6.09
N GLY A 59 -6.67 -0.65 5.15
CA GLY A 59 -7.09 0.35 4.15
C GLY A 59 -7.63 -0.30 2.87
N VAL A 60 -7.96 0.55 1.89
CA VAL A 60 -8.32 0.10 0.54
C VAL A 60 -7.17 0.38 -0.41
N HIS A 61 -6.68 -0.67 -1.07
CA HIS A 61 -5.68 -0.59 -2.14
C HIS A 61 -6.38 -0.38 -3.47
N LEU A 62 -6.49 0.88 -3.91
CA LEU A 62 -7.18 1.26 -5.14
C LEU A 62 -6.44 0.69 -6.37
N VAL A 63 -7.12 -0.13 -7.15
CA VAL A 63 -6.52 -0.83 -8.29
C VAL A 63 -7.01 -0.24 -9.60
N LEU A 64 -6.05 -0.03 -10.53
CA LEU A 64 -6.28 0.40 -11.91
C LEU A 64 -5.42 -0.39 -12.91
N THR A 65 -4.47 -1.20 -12.46
CA THR A 65 -3.38 -1.72 -13.33
C THR A 65 -3.18 -3.22 -13.24
N CYS A 66 -4.02 -3.94 -12.48
CA CYS A 66 -3.95 -5.40 -12.46
C CYS A 66 -5.30 -6.05 -12.19
N GLY A 67 -5.51 -7.25 -12.70
CA GLY A 67 -6.75 -7.99 -12.56
C GLY A 67 -7.91 -7.44 -13.41
N LYS A 68 -9.12 -7.83 -13.06
CA LYS A 68 -10.35 -7.31 -13.66
C LYS A 68 -11.01 -6.31 -12.71
N PRO A 69 -11.70 -5.30 -13.25
CA PRO A 69 -12.54 -4.42 -12.44
C PRO A 69 -13.70 -5.19 -11.78
N LEU A 70 -14.31 -4.58 -10.78
CA LEU A 70 -15.54 -5.07 -10.14
C LEU A 70 -16.77 -4.80 -11.01
N LEU A 71 -16.76 -3.67 -11.70
CA LEU A 71 -17.84 -3.27 -12.59
C LEU A 71 -17.71 -3.93 -13.97
N THR A 72 -18.84 -4.11 -14.61
CA THR A 72 -18.95 -4.55 -16.01
C THR A 72 -19.28 -3.34 -16.90
N GLU A 73 -19.21 -3.52 -18.22
CA GLU A 73 -19.56 -2.47 -19.19
C GLU A 73 -18.65 -1.24 -19.15
N LEU A 74 -17.37 -1.45 -18.81
CA LEU A 74 -16.33 -0.44 -18.86
C LEU A 74 -15.65 -0.42 -20.24
N THR A 75 -15.19 0.75 -20.66
CA THR A 75 -14.62 0.95 -21.99
C THR A 75 -13.23 1.57 -21.95
N TYR A 76 -13.00 2.52 -21.04
CA TYR A 76 -11.80 3.36 -21.06
C TYR A 76 -10.67 2.86 -20.14
N ILE A 77 -11.03 2.16 -19.06
CA ILE A 77 -10.05 1.68 -18.06
C ILE A 77 -9.66 0.22 -18.24
N VAL A 78 -10.21 -0.46 -19.26
CA VAL A 78 -9.97 -1.87 -19.55
C VAL A 78 -9.50 -2.10 -20.98
N ASP A 79 -8.83 -3.23 -21.20
CA ASP A 79 -8.48 -3.76 -22.51
C ASP A 79 -9.64 -4.55 -23.14
N GLU A 80 -9.46 -5.04 -24.37
CA GLU A 80 -10.45 -5.81 -25.12
C GLU A 80 -10.87 -7.13 -24.43
N ALA A 81 -10.05 -7.64 -23.51
CA ALA A 81 -10.36 -8.84 -22.71
C ALA A 81 -11.04 -8.52 -21.37
N GLY A 82 -11.28 -7.24 -21.10
CA GLY A 82 -11.92 -6.74 -19.89
C GLY A 82 -11.03 -6.76 -18.66
N PHE A 83 -9.70 -6.71 -18.84
CA PHE A 83 -8.74 -6.50 -17.76
C PHE A 83 -8.32 -5.04 -17.69
N PHE A 84 -7.92 -4.57 -16.50
CA PHE A 84 -7.26 -3.30 -16.40
C PHE A 84 -6.01 -3.24 -17.29
N HIS A 85 -5.76 -2.10 -17.90
CA HIS A 85 -4.52 -1.88 -18.63
C HIS A 85 -3.31 -1.98 -17.67
N PRO A 86 -2.19 -2.59 -18.10
CA PRO A 86 -0.98 -2.66 -17.28
C PRO A 86 -0.38 -1.27 -17.05
N GLN A 87 0.39 -1.08 -15.97
CA GLN A 87 0.98 0.20 -15.59
C GLN A 87 1.70 0.91 -16.75
N ARG A 88 2.42 0.14 -17.60
CA ARG A 88 3.13 0.69 -18.78
C ARG A 88 2.23 1.38 -19.80
N TYR A 89 0.91 1.09 -19.81
CA TYR A 89 -0.05 1.73 -20.70
C TYR A 89 -0.21 3.23 -20.38
N TYR A 90 -0.02 3.62 -19.13
CA TYR A 90 -0.18 4.98 -18.63
C TYR A 90 1.11 5.81 -18.66
N GLN A 91 2.17 5.33 -19.32
CA GLN A 91 3.45 6.03 -19.31
C GLN A 91 3.45 7.31 -20.17
N ALA A 92 3.96 8.38 -19.54
CA ALA A 92 4.43 9.67 -20.04
C ALA A 92 3.49 10.48 -20.95
N ASP A 93 3.67 10.46 -22.25
CA ASP A 93 3.06 11.46 -23.16
C ASP A 93 1.60 11.18 -23.51
N ALA A 94 1.15 9.95 -23.32
CA ALA A 94 -0.22 9.52 -23.60
C ALA A 94 -1.19 9.74 -22.44
N ALA A 95 -0.70 9.84 -21.21
CA ALA A 95 -1.55 9.84 -20.01
C ALA A 95 -2.56 11.01 -19.97
N SER A 96 -2.16 12.19 -20.42
CA SER A 96 -3.08 13.35 -20.46
C SER A 96 -4.21 13.20 -21.48
N VAL A 97 -4.00 12.44 -22.55
CA VAL A 97 -5.00 12.15 -23.59
C VAL A 97 -5.89 10.99 -23.15
N ILE A 98 -5.30 9.98 -22.53
CA ILE A 98 -5.99 8.77 -22.05
C ILE A 98 -6.92 9.13 -20.89
N MET A 99 -6.47 9.94 -19.91
CA MET A 99 -7.22 10.29 -18.71
C MET A 99 -8.18 11.48 -18.95
N ASN A 100 -9.00 11.36 -19.98
CA ASN A 100 -10.08 12.30 -20.26
C ASN A 100 -11.24 12.15 -19.25
N SER A 101 -12.27 12.99 -19.37
CA SER A 101 -13.40 12.99 -18.44
C SER A 101 -14.15 11.65 -18.39
N ALA A 102 -14.33 10.97 -19.51
CA ALA A 102 -15.02 9.68 -19.58
C ALA A 102 -14.21 8.59 -18.85
N PHE A 103 -12.88 8.57 -19.03
CA PHE A 103 -11.98 7.70 -18.28
C PHE A 103 -12.10 7.93 -16.77
N ILE A 104 -12.08 9.20 -16.34
CA ILE A 104 -12.15 9.53 -14.91
C ILE A 104 -13.52 9.18 -14.31
N GLU A 105 -14.61 9.32 -15.05
CA GLU A 105 -15.94 8.90 -14.57
C GLU A 105 -16.05 7.37 -14.43
N GLU A 106 -15.53 6.58 -15.38
CA GLU A 106 -15.45 5.13 -15.20
C GLU A 106 -14.56 4.73 -14.00
N LEU A 107 -13.40 5.37 -13.86
CA LEU A 107 -12.49 5.12 -12.76
C LEU A 107 -13.12 5.51 -11.41
N ARG A 108 -13.87 6.62 -11.35
CA ARG A 108 -14.65 7.03 -10.18
C ARG A 108 -15.64 5.97 -9.76
N ALA A 109 -16.40 5.45 -10.71
CA ALA A 109 -17.38 4.40 -10.45
C ALA A 109 -16.70 3.12 -9.93
N GLU A 110 -15.63 2.71 -10.56
CA GLU A 110 -14.88 1.51 -10.18
C GLU A 110 -14.21 1.65 -8.80
N TRP A 111 -13.49 2.75 -8.53
CA TRP A 111 -12.86 2.94 -7.23
C TRP A 111 -13.89 3.11 -6.11
N THR A 112 -15.04 3.72 -6.39
CA THR A 112 -16.18 3.73 -5.47
C THR A 112 -16.65 2.31 -5.16
N ALA A 113 -16.81 1.46 -6.19
CA ALA A 113 -17.21 0.06 -6.00
C ALA A 113 -16.15 -0.75 -5.20
N GLN A 114 -14.85 -0.48 -5.40
CA GLN A 114 -13.78 -1.11 -4.63
C GLN A 114 -13.88 -0.74 -3.14
N ILE A 115 -14.07 0.54 -2.82
CA ILE A 115 -14.23 1.01 -1.44
C ILE A 115 -15.51 0.42 -0.82
N ASP A 116 -16.63 0.52 -1.50
CA ASP A 116 -17.93 0.04 -1.02
C ASP A 116 -17.93 -1.48 -0.77
N LYS A 117 -17.21 -2.25 -1.60
CA LYS A 117 -17.05 -3.70 -1.39
C LYS A 117 -16.33 -4.02 -0.08
N VAL A 118 -15.32 -3.23 0.30
CA VAL A 118 -14.62 -3.42 1.59
C VAL A 118 -15.55 -3.12 2.76
N TYR A 119 -16.36 -2.05 2.68
CA TYR A 119 -17.39 -1.79 3.69
C TYR A 119 -18.45 -2.90 3.75
N ALA A 120 -18.88 -3.42 2.61
CA ALA A 120 -19.93 -4.44 2.53
C ALA A 120 -19.57 -5.75 3.23
N VAL A 121 -18.28 -6.07 3.37
CA VAL A 121 -17.81 -7.26 4.12
C VAL A 121 -17.59 -6.99 5.61
N GLY A 122 -17.97 -5.81 6.10
CA GLY A 122 -17.87 -5.42 7.51
C GLY A 122 -16.50 -4.92 7.95
N ILE A 123 -15.61 -4.57 7.01
CA ILE A 123 -14.35 -3.89 7.30
C ILE A 123 -14.57 -2.39 7.15
N THR A 124 -14.30 -1.62 8.20
CA THR A 124 -14.21 -0.15 8.12
C THR A 124 -12.79 0.21 7.69
N PRO A 125 -12.58 0.72 6.47
CA PRO A 125 -11.23 1.05 6.02
C PRO A 125 -10.57 2.11 6.89
N THR A 126 -9.26 1.94 7.13
CA THR A 126 -8.47 2.90 7.89
C THR A 126 -7.96 4.06 7.04
N HIS A 127 -7.69 3.81 5.75
CA HIS A 127 -7.12 4.80 4.81
C HIS A 127 -7.29 4.35 3.36
N LEU A 128 -6.88 5.22 2.43
CA LEU A 128 -6.76 4.93 1.00
C LEU A 128 -5.30 5.04 0.56
N ASP A 129 -4.88 4.09 -0.24
CA ASP A 129 -3.68 4.11 -1.06
C ASP A 129 -3.96 3.44 -2.42
N GLY A 130 -2.96 3.02 -3.19
CA GLY A 130 -3.27 2.35 -4.45
C GLY A 130 -2.09 1.71 -5.14
N HIS A 131 -2.42 0.65 -5.86
CA HIS A 131 -1.49 -0.21 -6.57
C HIS A 131 -0.70 0.57 -7.62
N HIS A 132 0.62 0.35 -7.64
CA HIS A 132 1.55 1.08 -8.51
C HIS A 132 1.48 2.61 -8.34
N HIS A 133 0.99 3.12 -7.21
CA HIS A 133 0.82 4.55 -6.92
C HIS A 133 -0.06 5.31 -7.93
N MET A 134 -0.89 4.61 -8.70
CA MET A 134 -1.74 5.22 -9.74
C MET A 134 -2.68 6.28 -9.15
N PHE A 135 -3.08 6.14 -7.90
CA PHE A 135 -3.97 7.04 -7.18
C PHE A 135 -3.40 8.47 -6.98
N ILE A 136 -2.06 8.63 -7.01
CA ILE A 136 -1.37 9.91 -6.82
C ILE A 136 -0.38 10.26 -7.95
N THR A 137 -0.25 9.41 -8.97
CA THR A 137 0.74 9.63 -10.03
C THR A 137 0.36 10.76 -10.98
N PHE A 138 -0.91 10.91 -11.29
CA PHE A 138 -1.41 11.90 -12.24
C PHE A 138 -2.31 12.93 -11.56
N PRO A 139 -2.35 14.20 -12.00
CA PRO A 139 -3.23 15.20 -11.42
C PRO A 139 -4.70 14.79 -11.38
N GLN A 140 -5.17 14.09 -12.41
CA GLN A 140 -6.57 13.63 -12.50
C GLN A 140 -6.88 12.57 -11.45
N THR A 141 -5.98 11.58 -11.29
CA THR A 141 -6.18 10.53 -10.27
C THR A 141 -5.97 11.06 -8.86
N GLN A 142 -5.06 12.03 -8.66
CA GLN A 142 -4.92 12.74 -7.38
C GLN A 142 -6.24 13.42 -6.98
N THR A 143 -6.83 14.22 -7.90
CA THR A 143 -8.10 14.89 -7.66
C THR A 143 -9.19 13.91 -7.28
N LEU A 144 -9.34 12.83 -8.05
CA LEU A 144 -10.32 11.79 -7.76
C LEU A 144 -10.07 11.13 -6.39
N THR A 145 -8.81 10.84 -6.05
CA THR A 145 -8.47 10.27 -4.74
C THR A 145 -8.86 11.20 -3.60
N PHE A 146 -8.61 12.51 -3.73
CA PHE A 146 -8.99 13.49 -2.71
C PHE A 146 -10.51 13.55 -2.54
N GLU A 147 -11.27 13.56 -3.63
CA GLU A 147 -12.73 13.54 -3.60
C GLU A 147 -13.28 12.27 -2.92
N LEU A 148 -12.69 11.10 -3.20
CA LEU A 148 -13.07 9.85 -2.54
C LEU A 148 -12.67 9.85 -1.06
N ALA A 149 -11.47 10.32 -0.73
CA ALA A 149 -11.01 10.43 0.65
C ALA A 149 -11.94 11.33 1.48
N GLU A 150 -12.32 12.49 0.93
CA GLU A 150 -13.28 13.39 1.57
C GLU A 150 -14.68 12.77 1.71
N LYS A 151 -15.18 12.12 0.64
CA LYS A 151 -16.50 11.45 0.63
C LYS A 151 -16.61 10.39 1.73
N TYR A 152 -15.54 9.59 1.95
CA TYR A 152 -15.54 8.50 2.91
C TYR A 152 -14.92 8.86 4.26
N GLY A 153 -14.37 10.07 4.42
CA GLY A 153 -13.69 10.52 5.65
C GLY A 153 -12.43 9.70 5.94
N LEU A 154 -11.66 9.33 4.91
CA LEU A 154 -10.50 8.45 5.03
C LEU A 154 -9.19 9.22 4.88
N PRO A 155 -8.20 8.97 5.75
CA PRO A 155 -6.82 9.39 5.53
C PRO A 155 -6.26 8.82 4.23
N ILE A 156 -5.20 9.44 3.69
CA ILE A 156 -4.50 8.95 2.50
C ILE A 156 -3.00 8.81 2.74
N ARG A 157 -2.40 7.87 2.03
CA ARG A 157 -0.95 7.82 1.81
C ARG A 157 -0.56 8.94 0.84
N VAL A 158 0.57 9.59 1.09
CA VAL A 158 1.16 10.58 0.17
C VAL A 158 2.63 10.29 -0.06
N ASP A 159 3.14 10.65 -1.24
CA ASP A 159 4.56 10.54 -1.53
C ASP A 159 5.32 11.69 -0.85
N GLY A 160 6.13 11.37 0.16
CA GLY A 160 6.90 12.35 0.91
C GLY A 160 7.88 13.16 0.06
N GLN A 161 8.35 12.62 -1.07
CA GLN A 161 9.22 13.34 -2.02
C GLN A 161 8.44 14.29 -2.93
N ARG A 162 7.13 14.11 -3.05
CA ARG A 162 6.24 14.90 -3.92
C ARG A 162 5.21 15.73 -3.15
N LEU A 163 5.23 15.66 -1.82
CA LEU A 163 4.22 16.31 -0.97
C LEU A 163 4.05 17.79 -1.29
N ASP A 164 5.13 18.52 -1.50
CA ASP A 164 5.11 19.94 -1.87
C ASP A 164 4.39 20.23 -3.20
N ARG A 165 4.23 19.24 -4.06
CA ARG A 165 3.60 19.34 -5.38
C ARG A 165 2.18 18.79 -5.42
N MET A 166 1.76 18.04 -4.39
CA MET A 166 0.49 17.34 -4.41
C MET A 166 -0.71 18.21 -4.01
N ASN A 167 -0.50 19.35 -3.36
CA ASN A 167 -1.57 20.23 -2.89
C ASN A 167 -2.70 19.48 -2.15
N VAL A 168 -2.35 18.56 -1.23
CA VAL A 168 -3.33 17.80 -0.47
C VAL A 168 -4.25 18.72 0.29
N PRO A 169 -5.59 18.58 0.17
CA PRO A 169 -6.55 19.40 0.92
C PRO A 169 -6.32 19.29 2.43
N ARG A 170 -6.39 20.42 3.14
CA ARG A 170 -6.09 20.50 4.59
C ARG A 170 -7.03 19.66 5.46
N ASN A 171 -8.21 19.37 4.98
CA ASN A 171 -9.22 18.56 5.65
C ASN A 171 -9.03 17.05 5.44
N ILE A 172 -8.05 16.65 4.63
CA ILE A 172 -7.74 15.22 4.43
C ILE A 172 -6.50 14.88 5.26
N PRO A 173 -6.64 14.05 6.32
CA PRO A 173 -5.48 13.54 7.05
C PRO A 173 -4.60 12.70 6.13
N HIS A 174 -3.29 12.88 6.23
CA HIS A 174 -2.36 12.16 5.37
C HIS A 174 -1.03 11.89 6.06
N VAL A 175 -0.36 10.85 5.60
CA VAL A 175 0.98 10.47 6.05
C VAL A 175 1.90 10.31 4.85
N ALA A 176 3.08 10.89 4.96
CA ALA A 176 4.16 10.68 4.01
C ALA A 176 4.73 9.27 4.17
N TYR A 177 4.74 8.48 3.09
CA TYR A 177 5.40 7.19 3.12
C TYR A 177 6.88 7.30 2.78
N PHE A 178 7.66 6.44 3.41
CA PHE A 178 9.01 6.11 3.02
C PHE A 178 9.02 4.69 2.47
N GLU A 179 9.61 4.52 1.30
CA GLU A 179 10.02 3.18 0.90
C GLU A 179 11.18 2.79 1.81
N ALA A 180 10.91 1.90 2.74
CA ALA A 180 11.99 1.11 3.31
C ALA A 180 12.41 0.16 2.21
N ARG A 181 13.47 0.53 1.51
CA ARG A 181 14.06 -0.25 0.42
C ARG A 181 14.72 -1.52 0.96
N PHE A 182 14.01 -2.28 1.76
CA PHE A 182 14.43 -3.64 2.12
C PHE A 182 14.69 -4.50 0.88
N ASP A 183 14.14 -4.06 -0.21
CA ASP A 183 14.02 -4.75 -1.48
C ASP A 183 14.78 -4.07 -2.63
N GLU A 184 15.00 -2.74 -2.61
CA GLU A 184 15.59 -2.04 -3.75
C GLU A 184 17.07 -1.71 -3.62
N VAL A 185 17.58 -1.42 -2.42
CA VAL A 185 18.97 -1.02 -2.26
C VAL A 185 19.87 -2.23 -2.40
N GLY A 186 20.10 -2.58 -3.67
CA GLY A 186 20.96 -3.68 -3.95
C GLY A 186 20.51 -4.90 -3.15
N PHE A 187 19.35 -5.46 -3.50
CA PHE A 187 18.86 -6.74 -2.98
C PHE A 187 20.02 -7.71 -2.68
N ASP A 188 21.00 -7.75 -3.57
CA ASP A 188 22.21 -8.56 -3.36
C ASP A 188 23.17 -7.97 -2.32
N ALA A 189 23.36 -6.65 -2.28
CA ALA A 189 24.29 -6.01 -1.34
C ALA A 189 23.77 -6.02 0.10
N LEU A 190 22.50 -5.66 0.32
CA LEU A 190 21.90 -5.70 1.67
C LEU A 190 21.74 -7.12 2.19
N ARG A 191 21.44 -8.07 1.32
CA ARG A 191 21.32 -9.49 1.70
C ARG A 191 22.64 -10.11 2.13
N LEU A 192 23.74 -9.70 1.48
CA LEU A 192 25.06 -10.35 1.64
C LEU A 192 26.01 -9.60 2.59
N ASN A 193 25.62 -8.41 3.10
CA ASN A 193 26.52 -7.60 3.91
C ASN A 193 25.81 -7.01 5.14
N ASP A 194 26.05 -7.63 6.29
CA ASP A 194 25.45 -7.23 7.57
C ASP A 194 25.83 -5.80 7.99
N ASP A 195 27.04 -5.33 7.68
CA ASP A 195 27.49 -3.98 8.01
C ASP A 195 26.76 -2.90 7.19
N LEU A 196 26.56 -3.15 5.90
CA LEU A 196 25.76 -2.27 5.04
C LEU A 196 24.30 -2.23 5.50
N LYS A 197 23.75 -3.38 5.85
CA LYS A 197 22.40 -3.51 6.36
C LYS A 197 22.21 -2.75 7.68
N ALA A 198 23.13 -2.93 8.64
CA ALA A 198 23.11 -2.21 9.90
C ALA A 198 23.24 -0.67 9.71
N THR A 199 24.09 -0.24 8.78
CA THR A 199 24.23 1.17 8.41
C THR A 199 22.94 1.73 7.84
N TYR A 200 22.33 1.00 6.89
CA TYR A 200 21.07 1.40 6.26
C TYR A 200 19.94 1.56 7.31
N TYR A 201 19.79 0.60 8.22
CA TYR A 201 18.75 0.68 9.26
C TYR A 201 18.98 1.84 10.22
N ARG A 202 20.22 2.06 10.62
CA ARG A 202 20.56 3.21 11.46
C ARG A 202 20.19 4.52 10.77
N ASP A 203 20.54 4.69 9.51
CA ASP A 203 20.29 5.92 8.76
C ASP A 203 18.79 6.12 8.50
N LEU A 204 18.03 5.05 8.26
CA LEU A 204 16.57 5.08 8.18
C LEU A 204 15.92 5.53 9.49
N LEU A 205 16.33 4.94 10.62
CA LEU A 205 15.84 5.30 11.95
C LEU A 205 16.16 6.76 12.32
N LEU A 206 17.35 7.24 11.96
CA LEU A 206 17.73 8.64 12.18
C LEU A 206 16.84 9.57 11.36
N LYS A 207 16.61 9.26 10.08
CA LYS A 207 15.74 10.04 9.20
C LYS A 207 14.30 10.08 9.71
N MET A 208 13.78 8.97 10.22
CA MET A 208 12.40 8.90 10.72
C MET A 208 12.18 9.84 11.93
N LYS A 209 13.19 10.03 12.79
CA LYS A 209 13.10 10.91 13.98
C LYS A 209 12.84 12.39 13.66
N ASP A 210 13.01 12.81 12.42
CA ASP A 210 12.71 14.16 11.96
C ASP A 210 11.20 14.38 11.70
N TYR A 211 10.37 13.31 11.75
CA TYR A 211 8.94 13.35 11.48
C TYR A 211 8.12 13.00 12.73
N GLU A 212 6.95 13.61 12.86
CA GLU A 212 5.97 13.24 13.88
C GLU A 212 5.31 11.91 13.58
N THR A 213 4.92 11.72 12.31
CA THR A 213 4.28 10.49 11.83
C THR A 213 4.84 10.13 10.47
N VAL A 214 5.17 8.85 10.29
CA VAL A 214 5.67 8.29 9.02
C VAL A 214 5.00 6.97 8.70
N GLU A 215 4.94 6.65 7.43
CA GLU A 215 4.64 5.29 6.96
C GLU A 215 5.88 4.65 6.36
N ILE A 216 6.09 3.37 6.67
CA ILE A 216 6.98 2.48 5.94
C ILE A 216 6.11 1.56 5.08
N MET A 217 6.16 1.76 3.77
CA MET A 217 5.49 0.91 2.80
C MET A 217 6.31 -0.37 2.55
N THR A 218 5.64 -1.52 2.55
CA THR A 218 6.28 -2.82 2.39
C THR A 218 5.43 -3.78 1.56
N HIS A 219 6.04 -4.89 1.10
CA HIS A 219 5.36 -5.92 0.31
C HIS A 219 5.76 -7.33 0.78
N PRO A 220 5.50 -7.73 2.03
CA PRO A 220 5.85 -9.06 2.52
C PRO A 220 4.97 -10.14 1.88
N ALA A 221 5.57 -11.26 1.49
CA ALA A 221 4.82 -12.43 1.03
C ALA A 221 5.63 -13.72 1.14
N TYR A 222 4.93 -14.84 1.24
CA TYR A 222 5.47 -16.13 0.84
C TYR A 222 5.46 -16.27 -0.68
N ILE A 223 6.29 -17.17 -1.20
CA ILE A 223 6.37 -17.42 -2.64
C ILE A 223 5.27 -18.41 -3.04
N GLY A 224 4.33 -17.93 -3.83
CA GLY A 224 3.29 -18.72 -4.47
C GLY A 224 3.35 -18.59 -5.99
N LYS A 225 2.63 -19.45 -6.70
CA LYS A 225 2.58 -19.45 -8.16
C LYS A 225 2.13 -18.09 -8.70
N GLU A 226 1.09 -17.51 -8.12
CA GLU A 226 0.52 -16.23 -8.54
C GLU A 226 1.54 -15.08 -8.41
N VAL A 227 2.36 -15.09 -7.35
CA VAL A 227 3.43 -14.11 -7.16
C VAL A 227 4.54 -14.30 -8.18
N MET A 228 4.92 -15.55 -8.44
CA MET A 228 5.99 -15.87 -9.40
C MET A 228 5.62 -15.52 -10.85
N GLU A 229 4.36 -15.71 -11.23
CA GLU A 229 3.90 -15.49 -12.60
C GLU A 229 3.39 -14.04 -12.83
N GLY A 230 2.86 -13.39 -11.80
CA GLY A 230 2.16 -12.11 -11.90
C GLY A 230 2.91 -10.89 -11.39
N SER A 231 4.04 -11.07 -10.69
CA SER A 231 4.77 -9.95 -10.09
C SER A 231 6.26 -9.99 -10.44
N PHE A 232 6.83 -8.83 -10.81
CA PHE A 232 8.29 -8.66 -10.88
C PHE A 232 8.95 -8.75 -9.50
N TRP A 233 8.21 -8.39 -8.47
CA TRP A 233 8.57 -8.43 -7.08
C TRP A 233 8.12 -9.76 -6.48
N ASN A 234 8.95 -10.77 -6.62
CA ASN A 234 8.63 -12.11 -6.17
C ASN A 234 9.54 -12.56 -5.01
N LEU A 235 10.79 -12.92 -5.25
CA LEU A 235 11.71 -13.35 -4.19
C LEU A 235 11.96 -12.26 -3.14
N GLN A 236 11.97 -11.00 -3.55
CA GLN A 236 12.14 -9.85 -2.67
C GLN A 236 11.11 -9.82 -1.55
N ARG A 237 9.85 -10.18 -1.83
CA ARG A 237 8.75 -10.21 -0.84
C ARG A 237 9.03 -11.14 0.34
N MET A 238 9.70 -12.27 0.08
CA MET A 238 10.09 -13.21 1.13
C MET A 238 11.17 -12.61 2.05
N TYR A 239 12.12 -11.86 1.49
CA TYR A 239 13.12 -11.15 2.29
C TYR A 239 12.49 -10.01 3.10
N VAL A 240 11.54 -9.26 2.52
CA VAL A 240 10.77 -8.25 3.26
C VAL A 240 10.04 -8.88 4.43
N LEU A 241 9.42 -10.05 4.24
CA LEU A 241 8.76 -10.78 5.32
C LEU A 241 9.74 -11.13 6.45
N ASP A 242 10.90 -11.67 6.10
CA ASP A 242 11.94 -12.02 7.09
C ASP A 242 12.45 -10.76 7.83
N GLU A 243 12.66 -9.64 7.12
CA GLU A 243 13.08 -8.38 7.73
C GLU A 243 12.04 -7.83 8.72
N LEU A 244 10.77 -7.92 8.42
CA LEU A 244 9.71 -7.44 9.31
C LEU A 244 9.59 -8.31 10.58
N ILE A 245 9.99 -9.58 10.53
CA ILE A 245 9.89 -10.51 11.65
C ILE A 245 11.20 -10.61 12.44
N ASN A 246 12.33 -10.81 11.75
CA ASN A 246 13.56 -11.32 12.37
C ASN A 246 14.72 -10.32 12.40
N SER A 247 14.60 -9.15 11.76
CA SER A 247 15.72 -8.21 11.65
C SER A 247 16.05 -7.46 12.93
N THR A 248 17.28 -6.93 12.99
CA THR A 248 17.69 -5.99 14.04
C THR A 248 16.87 -4.70 14.01
N PHE A 249 16.44 -4.27 12.83
CA PHE A 249 15.53 -3.14 12.67
C PHE A 249 14.20 -3.38 13.38
N SER A 250 13.56 -4.52 13.12
CA SER A 250 12.30 -4.90 13.77
C SER A 250 12.44 -5.03 15.28
N ALA A 251 13.56 -5.60 15.74
CA ALA A 251 13.86 -5.70 17.16
C ALA A 251 14.07 -4.32 17.81
N GLN A 252 14.68 -3.38 17.10
CA GLN A 252 14.90 -2.01 17.57
C GLN A 252 13.58 -1.23 17.58
N MET A 253 12.76 -1.31 16.55
CA MET A 253 11.45 -0.66 16.51
C MET A 253 10.54 -1.06 17.68
N LYS A 254 10.67 -2.30 18.18
CA LYS A 254 9.91 -2.80 19.35
C LYS A 254 10.45 -2.30 20.70
N ARG A 255 11.68 -1.81 20.77
CA ARG A 255 12.39 -1.51 22.04
C ARG A 255 12.74 -0.05 22.23
N ASP A 256 12.87 0.72 21.16
CA ASP A 256 13.29 2.12 21.22
C ASP A 256 12.08 3.02 21.50
N ASP A 257 12.00 3.57 22.71
CA ASP A 257 10.93 4.48 23.15
C ASP A 257 10.81 5.76 22.29
N ALA A 258 11.73 5.98 21.35
CA ALA A 258 11.63 7.06 20.38
C ALA A 258 10.60 6.78 19.28
N PHE A 259 10.11 5.52 19.15
CA PHE A 259 9.14 5.10 18.13
C PHE A 259 7.91 4.50 18.78
N GLU A 260 6.75 4.80 18.19
CA GLU A 260 5.47 4.23 18.56
C GLU A 260 4.82 3.61 17.30
N LEU A 261 4.60 2.29 17.33
CA LEU A 261 3.91 1.60 16.23
C LEU A 261 2.41 1.85 16.31
N ILE A 262 1.85 2.45 15.27
CA ILE A 262 0.43 2.82 15.18
C ILE A 262 -0.22 2.28 13.89
N THR A 263 -1.56 2.39 13.81
CA THR A 263 -2.33 2.23 12.57
C THR A 263 -2.78 3.60 12.03
N TYR A 264 -3.33 3.63 10.84
CA TYR A 264 -3.93 4.85 10.27
C TYR A 264 -5.15 5.38 11.04
N ASP A 265 -5.79 4.56 11.89
CA ASP A 265 -6.92 5.03 12.70
C ASP A 265 -6.53 6.15 13.66
N TRP A 266 -5.25 6.19 14.07
CA TRP A 266 -4.71 7.28 14.88
C TRP A 266 -4.88 8.67 14.22
N LEU A 267 -4.88 8.75 12.88
CA LEU A 267 -5.07 10.02 12.15
C LEU A 267 -6.53 10.51 12.13
N LYS A 268 -7.47 9.70 12.60
CA LYS A 268 -8.89 10.04 12.65
C LYS A 268 -9.30 10.62 14.00
N GLU A 269 -8.41 10.55 15.01
CA GLU A 269 -8.59 11.11 16.34
C GLU A 269 -8.23 12.60 16.39
#